data_f84fdfcb200cdaf17d9f630bc9eef570
#
_entry.id   f84fdfcb200cdaf17d9f630bc9eef570
#
_cell.length_a   1.000
_cell.length_b   1.000
_cell.length_c   1.000
_cell.angle_alpha   90.00
_cell.angle_beta   90.00
_cell.angle_gamma   90.00
#
_symmetry.space_group_name_H-M   'P 1'
#
loop_
_entity.id
_entity.type
_entity.pdbx_description
1 polymer ?
#
loop_
_entity_poly.entity_id
_entity_poly.type
_entity_poly.pdbx_seq_one_letter_code
_entity_poly.pdbx_strand_id
1 'polypeptide(L)'
;MSIIAAYNEAWDTANVEALGKIIHDDCVFNPHVGGYTMSKSDIMGFVSGGNTPTSEHNRTLFENDEVGVAHSIVHFANNSDSEAVMSFMRFKDGQIIS
;
A
#
# COMPACT_ATOMS: atom_id res chain seq x y z
N MET A 1 3.15 8.61 14.87
CA MET A 1 2.29 8.51 13.69
C MET A 1 2.67 7.27 12.89
N SER A 2 1.68 6.47 12.52
CA SER A 2 1.95 5.21 11.83
C SER A 2 2.01 5.42 10.31
N ILE A 3 3.11 5.02 9.67
CA ILE A 3 3.23 5.04 8.22
C ILE A 3 2.22 4.08 7.59
N ILE A 4 2.04 2.90 8.21
CA ILE A 4 1.08 1.91 7.71
C ILE A 4 -0.34 2.45 7.76
N ALA A 5 -0.73 3.09 8.86
CA ALA A 5 -2.07 3.67 8.98
C ALA A 5 -2.32 4.75 7.94
N ALA A 6 -1.34 5.63 7.70
CA ALA A 6 -1.44 6.66 6.68
C ALA A 6 -1.53 6.07 5.28
N TYR A 7 -0.77 5.01 5.02
CA TYR A 7 -0.80 4.30 3.75
C TYR A 7 -2.17 3.67 3.48
N ASN A 8 -2.73 2.98 4.47
CA ASN A 8 -4.05 2.36 4.33
C ASN A 8 -5.13 3.41 4.09
N GLU A 9 -5.10 4.50 4.81
CA GLU A 9 -6.08 5.58 4.64
C GLU A 9 -5.98 6.20 3.25
N ALA A 10 -4.76 6.42 2.75
CA ALA A 10 -4.57 6.99 1.43
C ALA A 10 -5.12 6.09 0.33
N TRP A 11 -4.96 4.78 0.45
CA TRP A 11 -5.56 3.83 -0.49
C TRP A 11 -7.08 3.84 -0.41
N ASP A 12 -7.64 3.79 0.80
CA ASP A 12 -9.10 3.72 0.98
C ASP A 12 -9.80 4.97 0.49
N THR A 13 -9.14 6.12 0.54
CA THR A 13 -9.69 7.38 0.06
C THR A 13 -9.22 7.75 -1.33
N ALA A 14 -8.41 6.90 -1.97
CA ALA A 14 -7.79 7.16 -3.28
C ALA A 14 -7.07 8.51 -3.31
N ASN A 15 -6.35 8.83 -2.25
CA ASN A 15 -5.68 10.11 -2.08
C ASN A 15 -4.27 10.06 -2.69
N VAL A 16 -4.18 10.43 -3.97
CA VAL A 16 -2.93 10.38 -4.74
C VAL A 16 -1.85 11.25 -4.10
N GLU A 17 -2.21 12.44 -3.65
CA GLU A 17 -1.25 13.35 -3.04
C GLU A 17 -0.64 12.77 -1.78
N ALA A 18 -1.47 12.19 -0.91
CA ALA A 18 -0.98 11.57 0.32
C ALA A 18 -0.07 10.38 0.03
N LEU A 19 -0.44 9.54 -0.93
CA LEU A 19 0.41 8.43 -1.35
C LEU A 19 1.76 8.90 -1.88
N GLY A 20 1.76 9.99 -2.64
CA GLY A 20 2.99 10.56 -3.17
C GLY A 20 3.97 11.00 -2.10
N LYS A 21 3.48 11.39 -0.93
CA LYS A 21 4.32 11.78 0.21
C LYS A 21 4.80 10.58 1.03
N ILE A 22 4.01 9.50 1.07
CA ILE A 22 4.30 8.32 1.88
C ILE A 22 5.25 7.37 1.15
N ILE A 23 5.15 7.27 -0.18
CA ILE A 23 5.93 6.34 -0.98
C ILE A 23 7.21 7.02 -1.46
N HIS A 24 8.35 6.40 -1.17
CA HIS A 24 9.66 6.89 -1.62
C HIS A 24 9.75 6.82 -3.14
N ASP A 25 10.48 7.77 -3.76
CA ASP A 25 10.64 7.82 -5.22
C ASP A 25 11.28 6.56 -5.79
N ASP A 26 12.12 5.89 -5.02
CA ASP A 26 12.80 4.67 -5.42
C ASP A 26 12.06 3.40 -5.00
N CYS A 27 10.81 3.52 -4.56
CA CYS A 27 10.04 2.39 -4.06
C CYS A 27 9.85 1.32 -5.14
N VAL A 28 10.04 0.07 -4.75
CA VAL A 28 9.75 -1.09 -5.59
C VAL A 28 8.73 -1.95 -4.86
N PHE A 29 7.57 -2.12 -5.45
CA PHE A 29 6.48 -2.91 -4.89
C PHE A 29 6.44 -4.28 -5.56
N ASN A 30 6.41 -5.33 -4.75
CA ASN A 30 6.37 -6.71 -5.21
C ASN A 30 5.02 -7.33 -4.86
N PRO A 31 4.01 -7.29 -5.76
CA PRO A 31 2.74 -7.96 -5.50
C PRO A 31 2.95 -9.47 -5.44
N HIS A 32 2.14 -10.14 -4.63
CA HIS A 32 2.30 -11.58 -4.41
C HIS A 32 1.89 -12.43 -5.63
N VAL A 33 1.21 -11.82 -6.60
CA VAL A 33 0.82 -12.50 -7.83
C VAL A 33 1.54 -11.88 -9.02
N GLY A 34 1.91 -12.70 -10.00
CA GLY A 34 2.30 -12.25 -11.32
C GLY A 34 3.77 -12.09 -11.60
N GLY A 35 4.66 -12.17 -10.62
CA GLY A 35 6.11 -12.14 -10.88
C GLY A 35 6.61 -10.84 -11.52
N TYR A 36 5.99 -9.72 -11.25
CA TYR A 36 6.42 -8.41 -11.73
C TYR A 36 6.59 -7.45 -10.56
N THR A 37 7.25 -6.32 -10.83
CA THR A 37 7.41 -5.26 -9.83
C THR A 37 6.72 -3.99 -10.30
N MET A 38 6.32 -3.14 -9.36
CA MET A 38 5.72 -1.85 -9.65
C MET A 38 6.57 -0.74 -9.03
N SER A 39 6.84 0.30 -9.82
CA SER A 39 7.49 1.50 -9.33
C SER A 39 6.46 2.42 -8.67
N LYS A 40 6.95 3.50 -8.04
CA LYS A 40 6.07 4.54 -7.52
C LYS A 40 5.15 5.10 -8.61
N SER A 41 5.70 5.35 -9.81
CA SER A 41 4.91 5.85 -10.94
C SER A 41 3.78 4.92 -11.31
N ASP A 42 4.03 3.61 -11.29
CA ASP A 42 3.00 2.60 -11.59
C ASP A 42 1.89 2.64 -10.55
N ILE A 43 2.25 2.74 -9.27
CA ILE A 43 1.27 2.82 -8.19
C ILE A 43 0.44 4.09 -8.30
N MET A 44 1.07 5.22 -8.55
CA MET A 44 0.37 6.50 -8.67
C MET A 44 -0.59 6.51 -9.87
N GLY A 45 -0.18 5.91 -10.98
CA GLY A 45 -1.04 5.77 -12.15
C GLY A 45 -2.25 4.89 -11.88
N PHE A 46 -2.06 3.80 -11.15
CA PHE A 46 -3.15 2.91 -10.76
C PHE A 46 -4.18 3.62 -9.89
N VAL A 47 -3.72 4.35 -8.87
CA VAL A 47 -4.61 5.09 -7.97
C VAL A 47 -5.36 6.19 -8.71
N SER A 48 -4.67 6.90 -9.61
CA SER A 48 -5.28 7.98 -10.41
C SER A 48 -6.37 7.47 -11.36
N GLY A 49 -6.31 6.19 -11.71
CA GLY A 49 -7.30 5.57 -12.60
C GLY A 49 -8.67 5.36 -11.97
N GLY A 50 -8.81 5.53 -10.65
CA GLY A 50 -10.09 5.43 -9.97
C GLY A 50 -10.59 4.01 -9.69
N ASN A 51 -9.81 2.99 -9.98
CA ASN A 51 -10.17 1.59 -9.76
C ASN A 51 -9.42 1.00 -8.56
N THR A 52 -9.28 1.80 -7.50
CA THR A 52 -8.53 1.37 -6.34
C THR A 52 -9.32 0.38 -5.50
N PRO A 53 -8.67 -0.68 -4.97
CA PRO A 53 -9.32 -1.54 -3.99
C PRO A 53 -9.51 -0.80 -2.67
N THR A 54 -10.44 -1.28 -1.88
CA THR A 54 -10.62 -0.81 -0.50
C THR A 54 -10.20 -1.91 0.45
N SER A 55 -9.97 -1.54 1.70
CA SER A 55 -9.57 -2.51 2.71
C SER A 55 -10.39 -2.35 3.98
N GLU A 56 -10.53 -3.44 4.73
CA GLU A 56 -11.17 -3.43 6.03
C GLU A 56 -10.43 -4.36 6.99
N HIS A 57 -10.72 -4.23 8.28
CA HIS A 57 -10.06 -5.01 9.33
C HIS A 57 -8.53 -4.84 9.27
N ASN A 58 -8.09 -3.62 8.99
CA ASN A 58 -6.67 -3.29 8.92
C ASN A 58 -6.02 -3.45 10.29
N ARG A 59 -4.94 -4.24 10.35
CA ARG A 59 -4.19 -4.44 11.58
C ARG A 59 -2.70 -4.24 11.33
N THR A 60 -2.08 -3.42 12.16
CA THR A 60 -0.63 -3.31 12.18
C THR A 60 -0.11 -4.33 13.18
N LEU A 61 0.58 -5.35 12.67
CA LEU A 61 1.12 -6.41 13.50
C LEU A 61 2.46 -6.01 14.13
N PHE A 62 3.24 -5.21 13.41
CA PHE A 62 4.53 -4.72 13.89
C PHE A 62 4.91 -3.50 13.06
N GLU A 63 5.50 -2.49 13.71
CA GLU A 63 6.03 -1.32 12.99
C GLU A 63 7.13 -0.65 13.81
N ASN A 64 8.26 -0.35 13.16
CA ASN A 64 9.30 0.49 13.72
C ASN A 64 9.80 1.45 12.62
N ASP A 65 10.94 2.11 12.81
CA ASP A 65 11.45 3.09 11.84
C ASP A 65 11.98 2.46 10.56
N GLU A 66 12.18 1.15 10.53
CA GLU A 66 12.80 0.45 9.42
C GLU A 66 11.86 -0.48 8.68
N VAL A 67 10.93 -1.11 9.39
CA VAL A 67 10.04 -2.11 8.80
C VAL A 67 8.64 -2.05 9.41
N GLY A 68 7.68 -2.53 8.65
CA GLY A 68 6.32 -2.70 9.12
C GLY A 68 5.68 -3.94 8.54
N VAL A 69 4.79 -4.57 9.33
CA VAL A 69 4.01 -5.72 8.90
C VAL A 69 2.54 -5.44 9.20
N ALA A 70 1.70 -5.61 8.21
CA ALA A 70 0.27 -5.33 8.34
C ALA A 70 -0.56 -6.45 7.72
N HIS A 71 -1.79 -6.56 8.17
CA HIS A 71 -2.77 -7.49 7.64
C HIS A 71 -4.08 -6.75 7.38
N SER A 72 -4.72 -7.05 6.27
CA SER A 72 -6.03 -6.48 5.95
C SER A 72 -6.83 -7.41 5.05
N ILE A 73 -8.13 -7.16 5.00
CA ILE A 73 -9.02 -7.79 4.02
C ILE A 73 -9.21 -6.79 2.89
N VAL A 74 -8.84 -7.16 1.69
CA VAL A 74 -8.87 -6.27 0.52
C VAL A 74 -10.04 -6.65 -0.39
N HIS A 75 -10.83 -5.64 -0.74
CA HIS A 75 -11.96 -5.77 -1.66
C HIS A 75 -11.60 -5.09 -2.97
N PHE A 76 -11.61 -5.84 -4.06
CA PHE A 76 -11.24 -5.31 -5.36
C PHE A 76 -12.41 -4.61 -6.05
N ALA A 77 -12.11 -3.54 -6.80
CA ALA A 77 -13.11 -2.70 -7.44
C ALA A 77 -13.92 -3.42 -8.52
N ASN A 78 -13.40 -4.52 -9.06
CA ASN A 78 -14.06 -5.28 -10.14
C ASN A 78 -15.01 -6.36 -9.63
N ASN A 79 -15.37 -6.32 -8.35
CA ASN A 79 -16.23 -7.32 -7.70
C ASN A 79 -15.67 -8.73 -7.67
N SER A 80 -14.37 -8.89 -7.83
CA SER A 80 -13.74 -10.19 -7.62
C SER A 80 -13.72 -10.53 -6.14
N ASP A 81 -13.33 -11.77 -5.82
CA ASP A 81 -13.30 -12.23 -4.44
C ASP A 81 -12.34 -11.40 -3.61
N SER A 82 -12.74 -11.16 -2.36
CA SER A 82 -11.88 -10.46 -1.40
C SER A 82 -10.72 -11.35 -1.00
N GLU A 83 -9.59 -10.74 -0.65
CA GLU A 83 -8.39 -11.46 -0.23
C GLU A 83 -7.91 -10.96 1.12
N ALA A 84 -7.43 -11.90 1.94
CA ALA A 84 -6.67 -11.56 3.14
C ALA A 84 -5.22 -11.32 2.71
N VAL A 85 -4.71 -10.12 2.96
CA VAL A 85 -3.38 -9.73 2.50
C VAL A 85 -2.50 -9.42 3.70
N MET A 86 -1.32 -10.03 3.74
CA MET A 86 -0.27 -9.68 4.68
C MET A 86 0.80 -8.91 3.91
N SER A 87 1.11 -7.71 4.40
CA SER A 87 2.06 -6.81 3.75
C SER A 87 3.30 -6.65 4.63
N PHE A 88 4.47 -6.79 4.02
CA PHE A 88 5.74 -6.46 4.63
C PHE A 88 6.29 -5.24 3.94
N MET A 89 6.60 -4.20 4.71
CA MET A 89 7.07 -2.93 4.18
C MET A 89 8.40 -2.55 4.78
N ARG A 90 9.27 -1.96 3.97
CA ARG A 90 10.51 -1.35 4.42
C ARG A 90 10.39 0.15 4.32
N PHE A 91 10.96 0.84 5.30
CA PHE A 91 10.89 2.29 5.37
C PHE A 91 12.29 2.89 5.26
N LYS A 92 12.36 4.05 4.62
CA LYS A 92 13.58 4.85 4.54
C LYS A 92 13.19 6.32 4.63
N ASP A 93 13.80 7.05 5.56
CA ASP A 93 13.56 8.48 5.74
C ASP A 93 12.07 8.80 5.95
N GLY A 94 11.35 7.92 6.65
CA GLY A 94 9.94 8.10 6.94
C GLY A 94 9.01 7.76 5.79
N GLN A 95 9.52 7.11 4.73
CA GLN A 95 8.73 6.72 3.56
C GLN A 95 8.88 5.23 3.26
N ILE A 96 7.88 4.67 2.57
CA ILE A 96 7.89 3.27 2.15
C ILE A 96 8.79 3.11 0.94
N ILE A 97 9.80 2.23 1.02
CA ILE A 97 10.75 1.99 -0.06
C ILE A 97 10.59 0.61 -0.71
N SER A 98 9.87 -0.28 -0.08
CA SER A 98 9.54 -1.57 -0.70
C SER A 98 8.40 -2.27 0.04
#